data_a9291c2ca03bf2301da409d29b57e1bc
#
_entry.id   a9291c2ca03bf2301da409d29b57e1bc
#
_cell.length_a   1.000
_cell.length_b   1.000
_cell.length_c   1.000
_cell.angle_alpha   90.00
_cell.angle_beta   90.00
_cell.angle_gamma   90.00
#
_symmetry.space_group_name_H-M   'P 1'
#
loop_
_entity.id
_entity.type
_entity.pdbx_description
1 polymer ?
#
loop_
_entity_poly.entity_id
_entity_poly.type
_entity_poly.pdbx_seq_one_letter_code
_entity_poly.pdbx_strand_id
1 'polypeptide(L)'
;MSTISRRDLFKFGGVAAVGAAGASMLSACAPHGSAAGTAASANAGAAAEDGLPSFFAKPEPITDILETKDYDVVVVGAGAAGVPAALSAFEAGAKVALLQKEATAISQGNTCDSIILDQTDPAGVEAVVSLITEDCCHRSDREQVRLWAYNSGEALQWLWDIAQKAGAQVVDSTAKWTGPIKQIDGYDITYFAFDFGPKPYNTGNGMRDIADYAEQQGVDIFYSTPAAQLVQNDGGAVTGVVAEGKDG
;
A
#
# COMPACT_ATOMS: atom_id res chain seq x y z
N MET A 1 1.99 40.94 -3.43
CA MET A 1 2.64 39.69 -2.93
C MET A 1 3.32 39.06 -4.12
N SER A 2 4.65 39.09 -4.16
CA SER A 2 5.41 38.55 -5.30
C SER A 2 5.52 37.03 -5.15
N THR A 3 5.04 36.29 -6.12
CA THR A 3 5.18 34.85 -6.24
C THR A 3 6.65 34.51 -6.58
N ILE A 4 7.33 33.81 -5.69
CA ILE A 4 8.67 33.30 -5.93
C ILE A 4 8.56 32.14 -6.93
N SER A 5 9.19 32.29 -8.10
CA SER A 5 9.25 31.26 -9.13
C SER A 5 10.19 30.12 -8.71
N ARG A 6 9.87 28.86 -9.06
CA ARG A 6 10.74 27.68 -8.82
C ARG A 6 12.17 27.86 -9.37
N ARG A 7 12.37 28.73 -10.37
CA ARG A 7 13.70 29.08 -10.93
C ARG A 7 14.54 29.97 -10.00
N ASP A 8 13.94 30.67 -9.06
CA ASP A 8 14.66 31.58 -8.17
C ASP A 8 15.25 30.84 -6.96
N LEU A 9 14.76 29.65 -6.64
CA LEU A 9 15.28 28.80 -5.56
C LEU A 9 16.70 28.23 -5.87
N PHE A 10 17.05 28.09 -7.15
CA PHE A 10 18.35 27.55 -7.57
C PHE A 10 19.47 28.60 -7.68
N LYS A 11 19.19 29.89 -7.50
CA LYS A 11 20.18 30.97 -7.59
C LYS A 11 20.93 31.25 -6.28
N PHE A 12 20.51 30.63 -5.15
CA PHE A 12 21.15 30.83 -3.84
C PHE A 12 22.09 29.71 -3.38
N GLY A 13 22.39 28.76 -4.22
CA GLY A 13 23.30 27.63 -3.96
C GLY A 13 24.67 27.76 -4.58
N GLY A 14 25.40 28.85 -4.33
CA GLY A 14 26.76 29.04 -4.82
C GLY A 14 27.69 29.54 -3.72
N VAL A 15 28.73 28.72 -3.44
CA VAL A 15 29.97 29.03 -2.74
C VAL A 15 29.95 29.20 -1.23
N ALA A 16 30.45 28.15 -0.53
CA ALA A 16 31.50 28.31 0.48
C ALA A 16 32.20 26.95 0.64
N ALA A 17 33.41 26.89 0.15
CA ALA A 17 34.37 25.87 0.51
C ALA A 17 35.07 26.24 1.82
N VAL A 18 35.68 25.22 2.46
CA VAL A 18 36.74 25.27 3.47
C VAL A 18 36.31 25.31 4.94
N GLY A 19 36.69 24.25 5.66
CA GLY A 19 36.90 24.27 7.09
C GLY A 19 36.66 22.92 7.77
N ALA A 20 37.67 22.06 7.78
CA ALA A 20 37.71 20.91 8.69
C ALA A 20 37.78 21.42 10.14
N ALA A 21 36.87 21.07 10.98
CA ALA A 21 36.91 20.79 12.41
C ALA A 21 35.50 20.89 13.03
N GLY A 22 35.06 19.88 13.76
CA GLY A 22 33.83 19.97 14.56
C GLY A 22 32.85 18.81 14.34
N ALA A 23 33.30 17.60 14.60
CA ALA A 23 32.40 16.51 14.97
C ALA A 23 31.82 16.83 16.35
N SER A 24 30.58 17.28 16.40
CA SER A 24 29.66 17.21 17.56
C SER A 24 28.60 18.31 17.43
N MET A 25 27.47 18.05 16.86
CA MET A 25 26.15 18.69 17.08
C MET A 25 25.09 18.16 16.07
N LEU A 26 24.81 16.89 16.12
CA LEU A 26 23.58 16.32 15.53
C LEU A 26 22.98 15.29 16.50
N SER A 27 22.73 15.74 17.75
CA SER A 27 21.94 14.97 18.70
C SER A 27 20.89 15.88 19.36
N ALA A 28 19.91 16.32 18.56
CA ALA A 28 18.78 17.07 19.09
C ALA A 28 17.52 16.77 18.30
N CYS A 29 17.06 15.52 18.35
CA CYS A 29 15.67 15.11 18.12
C CYS A 29 15.51 13.65 18.55
N ALA A 30 15.72 13.36 19.83
CA ALA A 30 15.26 12.12 20.43
C ALA A 30 14.25 12.48 21.53
N PRO A 31 13.07 11.86 21.59
CA PRO A 31 12.16 12.06 22.71
C PRO A 31 12.74 11.43 23.97
N HIS A 32 12.78 12.20 25.05
CA HIS A 32 13.14 11.72 26.37
C HIS A 32 12.08 10.74 26.90
N GLY A 33 12.46 9.50 27.07
CA GLY A 33 11.73 8.50 27.82
C GLY A 33 12.72 7.64 28.57
N SER A 34 12.85 7.88 29.88
CA SER A 34 13.68 7.08 30.78
C SER A 34 13.03 5.73 31.04
N ALA A 35 13.70 4.64 30.66
CA ALA A 35 13.60 3.36 31.34
C ALA A 35 14.89 2.57 31.06
N ALA A 36 15.64 2.26 32.11
CA ALA A 36 16.76 1.36 32.04
C ALA A 36 16.26 -0.06 31.75
N GLY A 37 16.49 -0.51 30.55
CA GLY A 37 16.32 -1.88 30.11
C GLY A 37 17.56 -2.28 29.33
N THR A 38 18.15 -3.38 29.73
CA THR A 38 19.34 -4.03 29.18
C THR A 38 19.43 -3.89 27.67
N ALA A 39 20.50 -3.26 27.18
CA ALA A 39 20.85 -3.18 25.79
C ALA A 39 20.99 -4.60 25.22
N ALA A 40 19.99 -5.07 24.49
CA ALA A 40 20.19 -6.15 23.56
C ALA A 40 21.17 -5.62 22.49
N SER A 41 22.35 -6.19 22.47
CA SER A 41 23.35 -5.97 21.44
C SER A 41 22.67 -6.18 20.08
N ALA A 42 22.49 -5.09 19.34
CA ALA A 42 22.14 -5.21 17.93
C ALA A 42 23.31 -5.94 17.27
N ASN A 43 23.10 -7.20 16.99
CA ASN A 43 24.01 -7.99 16.17
C ASN A 43 24.09 -7.24 14.82
N ALA A 44 25.21 -6.58 14.57
CA ALA A 44 25.55 -6.12 13.23
C ALA A 44 25.63 -7.40 12.40
N GLY A 45 24.59 -7.66 11.62
CA GLY A 45 24.48 -8.86 10.82
C GLY A 45 25.74 -9.03 9.95
N ALA A 46 26.30 -10.21 9.98
CA ALA A 46 27.41 -10.56 9.11
C ALA A 46 27.02 -10.22 7.67
N ALA A 47 27.95 -9.61 6.90
CA ALA A 47 27.74 -9.38 5.50
C ALA A 47 27.57 -10.75 4.81
N ALA A 48 26.64 -10.84 3.86
CA ALA A 48 26.53 -12.01 3.00
C ALA A 48 27.85 -12.22 2.24
N GLU A 49 28.14 -13.45 1.80
CA GLU A 49 29.40 -13.81 1.13
C GLU A 49 29.69 -12.97 -0.13
N ASP A 50 28.69 -12.35 -0.71
CA ASP A 50 28.77 -11.45 -1.86
C ASP A 50 28.96 -9.96 -1.52
N GLY A 51 29.14 -9.63 -0.23
CA GLY A 51 29.30 -8.26 0.27
C GLY A 51 27.99 -7.46 0.36
N LEU A 52 26.85 -8.09 0.12
CA LEU A 52 25.53 -7.48 0.34
C LEU A 52 25.15 -7.49 1.82
N PRO A 53 24.33 -6.54 2.28
CA PRO A 53 23.76 -6.59 3.63
C PRO A 53 23.03 -7.90 3.89
N SER A 54 23.10 -8.42 5.11
CA SER A 54 22.55 -9.73 5.48
C SER A 54 21.05 -9.90 5.21
N PHE A 55 20.29 -8.81 5.14
CA PHE A 55 18.86 -8.86 4.80
C PHE A 55 18.57 -9.18 3.32
N PHE A 56 19.59 -9.19 2.44
CA PHE A 56 19.51 -9.70 1.08
C PHE A 56 19.91 -11.17 0.95
N ALA A 57 20.48 -11.77 2.01
CA ALA A 57 20.81 -13.17 1.97
C ALA A 57 19.53 -14.00 1.83
N LYS A 58 19.57 -15.02 0.98
CA LYS A 58 18.47 -15.98 0.88
C LYS A 58 18.32 -16.67 2.24
N PRO A 59 17.13 -16.63 2.87
CA PRO A 59 16.94 -17.32 4.14
C PRO A 59 17.01 -18.83 3.96
N GLU A 60 17.44 -19.54 5.00
CA GLU A 60 17.34 -21.00 5.02
C GLU A 60 15.87 -21.44 4.91
N PRO A 61 15.60 -22.52 4.18
CA PRO A 61 14.24 -23.04 4.04
C PRO A 61 13.65 -23.45 5.39
N ILE A 62 12.43 -23.00 5.67
CA ILE A 62 11.65 -23.50 6.81
C ILE A 62 11.16 -24.89 6.45
N THR A 63 11.56 -25.91 7.25
CA THR A 63 11.25 -27.33 7.00
C THR A 63 10.32 -27.94 8.04
N ASP A 64 10.13 -27.27 9.17
CA ASP A 64 9.23 -27.72 10.24
C ASP A 64 7.81 -27.26 9.95
N ILE A 65 7.15 -27.93 9.03
CA ILE A 65 5.80 -27.62 8.55
C ILE A 65 4.80 -28.53 9.26
N LEU A 66 3.93 -27.95 10.07
CA LEU A 66 2.91 -28.68 10.83
C LEU A 66 1.69 -29.06 9.97
N GLU A 67 1.29 -28.17 9.05
CA GLU A 67 0.12 -28.37 8.20
C GLU A 67 0.35 -27.73 6.82
N THR A 68 -0.20 -28.34 5.79
CA THR A 68 -0.22 -27.77 4.43
C THR A 68 -1.66 -27.72 3.92
N LYS A 69 -2.05 -26.58 3.33
CA LYS A 69 -3.35 -26.36 2.70
C LYS A 69 -3.17 -25.90 1.27
N ASP A 70 -4.04 -26.36 0.39
CA ASP A 70 -4.01 -26.00 -1.02
C ASP A 70 -5.02 -24.90 -1.34
N TYR A 71 -4.57 -23.87 -2.04
CA TYR A 71 -5.35 -22.75 -2.53
C TYR A 71 -4.95 -22.38 -3.96
N ASP A 72 -5.86 -21.81 -4.72
CA ASP A 72 -5.56 -21.26 -6.04
C ASP A 72 -4.84 -19.91 -5.92
N VAL A 73 -5.23 -19.11 -4.90
CA VAL A 73 -4.67 -17.79 -4.63
C VAL A 73 -4.40 -17.64 -3.13
N VAL A 74 -3.21 -17.17 -2.79
CA VAL A 74 -2.87 -16.75 -1.42
C VAL A 74 -2.55 -15.27 -1.43
N VAL A 75 -3.30 -14.50 -0.66
CA VAL A 75 -3.09 -13.05 -0.47
C VAL A 75 -2.43 -12.82 0.88
N VAL A 76 -1.40 -11.99 0.93
CA VAL A 76 -0.68 -11.65 2.16
C VAL A 76 -0.94 -10.20 2.55
N GLY A 77 -1.62 -10.01 3.68
CA GLY A 77 -1.98 -8.74 4.27
C GLY A 77 -3.44 -8.34 4.03
N ALA A 78 -4.22 -8.21 5.10
CA ALA A 78 -5.63 -7.81 5.07
C ALA A 78 -5.79 -6.29 5.23
N GLY A 79 -5.22 -5.53 4.31
CA GLY A 79 -5.38 -4.08 4.18
C GLY A 79 -6.29 -3.69 3.03
N ALA A 80 -6.30 -2.40 2.68
CA ALA A 80 -7.13 -1.84 1.61
C ALA A 80 -6.86 -2.44 0.21
N ALA A 81 -5.71 -3.04 -0.01
CA ALA A 81 -5.40 -3.76 -1.24
C ALA A 81 -5.69 -5.26 -1.14
N GLY A 82 -5.35 -5.89 0.00
CA GLY A 82 -5.44 -7.34 0.13
C GLY A 82 -6.86 -7.86 0.31
N VAL A 83 -7.70 -7.19 1.11
CA VAL A 83 -9.10 -7.61 1.28
C VAL A 83 -9.87 -7.58 -0.05
N PRO A 84 -9.84 -6.47 -0.82
CA PRO A 84 -10.45 -6.45 -2.15
C PRO A 84 -9.85 -7.47 -3.12
N ALA A 85 -8.52 -7.67 -3.11
CA ALA A 85 -7.88 -8.65 -3.99
C ALA A 85 -8.34 -10.08 -3.68
N ALA A 86 -8.43 -10.45 -2.41
CA ALA A 86 -8.91 -11.76 -1.99
C ALA A 86 -10.38 -11.99 -2.39
N LEU A 87 -11.23 -11.00 -2.13
CA LEU A 87 -12.64 -11.10 -2.48
C LEU A 87 -12.87 -11.16 -3.99
N SER A 88 -12.16 -10.33 -4.76
CA SER A 88 -12.25 -10.34 -6.23
C SER A 88 -11.77 -11.67 -6.82
N ALA A 89 -10.69 -12.25 -6.30
CA ALA A 89 -10.24 -13.58 -6.72
C ALA A 89 -11.28 -14.66 -6.39
N PHE A 90 -11.91 -14.58 -5.23
CA PHE A 90 -13.00 -15.49 -4.83
C PHE A 90 -14.22 -15.36 -5.75
N GLU A 91 -14.64 -14.12 -6.07
CA GLU A 91 -15.74 -13.87 -7.01
C GLU A 91 -15.44 -14.40 -8.43
N ALA A 92 -14.15 -14.47 -8.80
CA ALA A 92 -13.70 -15.11 -10.03
C ALA A 92 -13.68 -16.65 -9.96
N GLY A 93 -14.04 -17.24 -8.84
CA GLY A 93 -14.18 -18.69 -8.64
C GLY A 93 -12.93 -19.37 -8.07
N ALA A 94 -11.91 -18.63 -7.63
CA ALA A 94 -10.73 -19.20 -7.01
C ALA A 94 -11.01 -19.61 -5.55
N LYS A 95 -10.32 -20.65 -5.08
CA LYS A 95 -10.20 -20.95 -3.64
C LYS A 95 -9.10 -20.06 -3.07
N VAL A 96 -9.46 -19.19 -2.12
CA VAL A 96 -8.60 -18.10 -1.65
C VAL A 96 -8.27 -18.21 -0.18
N ALA A 97 -6.98 -18.04 0.16
CA ALA A 97 -6.51 -17.76 1.51
C ALA A 97 -6.06 -16.28 1.61
N LEU A 98 -6.43 -15.62 2.70
CA LEU A 98 -5.95 -14.29 3.07
C LEU A 98 -5.21 -14.37 4.41
N LEU A 99 -3.91 -14.13 4.40
CA LEU A 99 -3.07 -14.15 5.59
C LEU A 99 -2.94 -12.75 6.18
N GLN A 100 -3.13 -12.62 7.49
CA GLN A 100 -2.94 -11.35 8.19
C GLN A 100 -2.16 -11.56 9.48
N LYS A 101 -1.05 -10.83 9.64
CA LYS A 101 -0.20 -10.91 10.83
C LYS A 101 -0.87 -10.37 12.09
N GLU A 102 -1.78 -9.41 11.94
CA GLU A 102 -2.51 -8.82 13.06
C GLU A 102 -3.79 -9.63 13.37
N ALA A 103 -4.38 -9.36 14.52
CA ALA A 103 -5.61 -10.03 14.98
C ALA A 103 -6.87 -9.59 14.20
N THR A 104 -6.78 -8.60 13.35
CA THR A 104 -7.90 -8.06 12.53
C THR A 104 -7.39 -7.53 11.20
N ALA A 105 -8.28 -7.32 10.24
CA ALA A 105 -7.98 -6.52 9.07
C ALA A 105 -7.60 -5.09 9.49
N ILE A 106 -6.50 -4.58 8.92
CA ILE A 106 -5.98 -3.24 9.22
C ILE A 106 -5.68 -2.52 7.92
N SER A 107 -6.20 -1.31 7.78
CA SER A 107 -5.89 -0.44 6.65
C SER A 107 -5.41 0.92 7.11
N GLN A 108 -4.49 1.49 6.36
CA GLN A 108 -4.04 2.87 6.46
C GLN A 108 -4.76 3.70 5.39
N GLY A 109 -4.89 4.99 5.63
CA GLY A 109 -5.60 5.88 4.71
C GLY A 109 -7.11 5.84 4.91
N ASN A 110 -7.81 6.76 4.26
CA ASN A 110 -9.24 6.95 4.48
C ASN A 110 -10.00 7.44 3.24
N THR A 111 -9.33 7.65 2.13
CA THR A 111 -9.91 8.13 0.88
C THR A 111 -9.51 7.22 -0.26
N CYS A 112 -10.50 6.87 -1.06
CA CYS A 112 -10.30 6.20 -2.34
C CYS A 112 -10.77 7.17 -3.43
N ASP A 113 -10.00 7.36 -4.50
CA ASP A 113 -10.40 8.18 -5.63
C ASP A 113 -10.13 7.49 -6.97
N SER A 114 -10.83 7.95 -8.00
CA SER A 114 -10.83 7.31 -9.31
C SER A 114 -11.20 8.28 -10.42
N ILE A 115 -10.89 7.90 -11.66
CA ILE A 115 -11.30 8.60 -12.87
C ILE A 115 -12.50 7.87 -13.48
N ILE A 116 -13.54 8.62 -13.82
CA ILE A 116 -14.72 8.09 -14.51
C ILE A 116 -14.51 8.22 -16.03
N LEU A 117 -14.12 7.12 -16.66
CA LEU A 117 -13.63 7.12 -18.05
C LEU A 117 -14.66 7.54 -19.08
N ASP A 118 -15.92 7.10 -18.95
CA ASP A 118 -17.01 7.42 -19.86
C ASP A 118 -17.44 8.89 -19.81
N GLN A 119 -16.96 9.63 -18.82
CA GLN A 119 -17.22 11.05 -18.62
C GLN A 119 -15.93 11.89 -18.74
N THR A 120 -14.83 11.29 -19.17
CA THR A 120 -13.51 11.93 -19.28
C THR A 120 -12.98 11.79 -20.70
N ASP A 121 -12.46 12.87 -21.29
CA ASP A 121 -11.78 12.81 -22.56
C ASP A 121 -10.55 11.87 -22.47
N PRO A 122 -10.39 10.90 -23.39
CA PRO A 122 -9.22 9.99 -23.37
C PRO A 122 -7.87 10.72 -23.37
N ALA A 123 -7.77 11.87 -24.05
CA ALA A 123 -6.56 12.70 -24.00
C ALA A 123 -6.35 13.32 -22.61
N GLY A 124 -7.42 13.61 -21.90
CA GLY A 124 -7.38 14.07 -20.52
C GLY A 124 -6.88 12.99 -19.56
N VAL A 125 -7.23 11.71 -19.77
CA VAL A 125 -6.69 10.60 -18.98
C VAL A 125 -5.15 10.54 -19.12
N GLU A 126 -4.63 10.66 -20.36
CA GLU A 126 -3.18 10.70 -20.60
C GLU A 126 -2.51 11.95 -20.00
N ALA A 127 -3.22 13.09 -19.96
CA ALA A 127 -2.73 14.29 -19.28
C ALA A 127 -2.57 14.03 -17.76
N VAL A 128 -3.52 13.34 -17.12
CA VAL A 128 -3.40 12.92 -15.71
C VAL A 128 -2.19 12.01 -15.51
N VAL A 129 -2.02 11.00 -16.38
CA VAL A 129 -0.85 10.08 -16.32
C VAL A 129 0.45 10.85 -16.43
N SER A 130 0.53 11.83 -17.32
CA SER A 130 1.71 12.67 -17.49
C SER A 130 1.97 13.52 -16.25
N LEU A 131 0.93 14.19 -15.73
CA LEU A 131 1.01 15.02 -14.54
C LEU A 131 1.53 14.24 -13.33
N ILE A 132 0.95 13.07 -13.03
CA ILE A 132 1.37 12.23 -11.91
C ILE A 132 2.83 11.77 -12.10
N THR A 133 3.20 11.37 -13.32
CA THR A 133 4.57 10.94 -13.62
C THR A 133 5.57 12.06 -13.42
N GLU A 134 5.25 13.27 -13.85
CA GLU A 134 6.08 14.47 -13.69
C GLU A 134 6.17 14.91 -12.22
N ASP A 135 5.06 14.92 -11.49
CA ASP A 135 5.02 15.27 -10.07
C ASP A 135 5.85 14.28 -9.21
N CYS A 136 5.92 13.02 -9.62
CA CYS A 136 6.79 12.02 -9.01
C CYS A 136 8.26 12.10 -9.51
N CYS A 137 8.66 13.19 -10.19
CA CYS A 137 10.00 13.35 -10.77
C CYS A 137 10.41 12.18 -11.68
N HIS A 138 9.50 11.61 -12.44
CA HIS A 138 9.68 10.44 -13.31
C HIS A 138 10.19 9.18 -12.59
N ARG A 139 9.94 9.06 -11.29
CA ARG A 139 10.28 7.87 -10.49
C ARG A 139 9.16 6.84 -10.42
N SER A 140 7.94 7.24 -10.74
CA SER A 140 6.82 6.30 -10.87
C SER A 140 6.92 5.53 -12.19
N ASP A 141 6.52 4.28 -12.15
CA ASP A 141 6.31 3.50 -13.37
C ASP A 141 5.06 4.04 -14.08
N ARG A 142 5.25 4.60 -15.28
CA ARG A 142 4.17 5.20 -16.07
C ARG A 142 3.06 4.19 -16.41
N GLU A 143 3.42 2.94 -16.65
CA GLU A 143 2.41 1.90 -16.95
C GLU A 143 1.57 1.55 -15.72
N GLN A 144 2.15 1.59 -14.52
CA GLN A 144 1.38 1.46 -13.27
C GLN A 144 0.41 2.63 -13.07
N VAL A 145 0.84 3.86 -13.36
CA VAL A 145 -0.03 5.04 -13.30
C VAL A 145 -1.16 4.93 -14.32
N ARG A 146 -0.86 4.46 -15.54
CA ARG A 146 -1.90 4.22 -16.57
C ARG A 146 -2.89 3.14 -16.14
N LEU A 147 -2.39 2.04 -15.55
CA LEU A 147 -3.25 0.98 -15.04
C LEU A 147 -4.27 1.53 -14.03
N TRP A 148 -3.82 2.37 -13.11
CA TRP A 148 -4.71 3.06 -12.18
C TRP A 148 -5.68 3.99 -12.92
N ALA A 149 -5.18 4.87 -13.80
CA ALA A 149 -6.00 5.86 -14.47
C ALA A 149 -7.14 5.24 -15.30
N TYR A 150 -6.89 4.09 -15.94
CA TYR A 150 -7.85 3.42 -16.81
C TYR A 150 -8.73 2.38 -16.11
N ASN A 151 -8.44 1.99 -14.86
CA ASN A 151 -9.22 0.96 -14.18
C ASN A 151 -9.80 1.40 -12.83
N SER A 152 -9.36 2.55 -12.30
CA SER A 152 -9.76 2.99 -10.97
C SER A 152 -11.27 3.23 -10.84
N GLY A 153 -11.94 3.74 -11.88
CA GLY A 153 -13.38 4.00 -11.86
C GLY A 153 -14.21 2.74 -11.63
N GLU A 154 -13.94 1.69 -12.43
CA GLU A 154 -14.60 0.39 -12.27
C GLU A 154 -14.28 -0.26 -10.93
N ALA A 155 -13.00 -0.29 -10.56
CA ALA A 155 -12.56 -0.89 -9.31
C ALA A 155 -13.17 -0.20 -8.09
N LEU A 156 -13.26 1.15 -8.12
CA LEU A 156 -13.80 1.90 -7.00
C LEU A 156 -15.32 1.79 -6.90
N GLN A 157 -16.03 1.72 -8.01
CA GLN A 157 -17.47 1.46 -8.02
C GLN A 157 -17.76 0.07 -7.45
N TRP A 158 -17.01 -0.94 -7.85
CA TRP A 158 -17.11 -2.28 -7.29
C TRP A 158 -16.86 -2.26 -5.77
N LEU A 159 -15.82 -1.58 -5.30
CA LEU A 159 -15.51 -1.48 -3.86
C LEU A 159 -16.60 -0.73 -3.08
N TRP A 160 -17.20 0.31 -3.66
CA TRP A 160 -18.34 1.01 -3.10
C TRP A 160 -19.53 0.07 -2.89
N ASP A 161 -19.87 -0.72 -3.90
CA ASP A 161 -20.98 -1.66 -3.85
C ASP A 161 -20.73 -2.77 -2.83
N ILE A 162 -19.50 -3.28 -2.75
CA ILE A 162 -19.09 -4.27 -1.74
C ILE A 162 -19.17 -3.67 -0.33
N ALA A 163 -18.68 -2.46 -0.13
CA ALA A 163 -18.73 -1.80 1.17
C ALA A 163 -20.17 -1.65 1.67
N GLN A 164 -21.12 -1.31 0.78
CA GLN A 164 -22.53 -1.25 1.13
C GLN A 164 -23.10 -2.64 1.49
N LYS A 165 -22.78 -3.69 0.72
CA LYS A 165 -23.19 -5.08 1.02
C LYS A 165 -22.63 -5.56 2.35
N ALA A 166 -21.41 -5.17 2.69
CA ALA A 166 -20.74 -5.47 3.94
C ALA A 166 -21.30 -4.68 5.14
N GLY A 167 -22.17 -3.69 4.90
CA GLY A 167 -22.65 -2.79 5.94
C GLY A 167 -21.63 -1.75 6.41
N ALA A 168 -20.50 -1.59 5.70
CA ALA A 168 -19.51 -0.58 5.97
C ALA A 168 -20.10 0.82 5.70
N GLN A 169 -19.79 1.76 6.58
CA GLN A 169 -20.19 3.15 6.36
C GLN A 169 -19.28 3.80 5.32
N VAL A 170 -19.88 4.33 4.26
CA VAL A 170 -19.18 5.05 3.20
C VAL A 170 -19.83 6.40 2.94
N VAL A 171 -19.03 7.38 2.56
CA VAL A 171 -19.46 8.75 2.31
C VAL A 171 -18.83 9.21 1.00
N ASP A 172 -19.66 9.64 0.04
CA ASP A 172 -19.16 10.32 -1.16
C ASP A 172 -18.39 11.57 -0.73
N SER A 173 -17.12 11.59 -1.03
CA SER A 173 -16.18 12.65 -0.71
C SER A 173 -15.63 13.37 -1.94
N THR A 174 -16.17 13.09 -3.12
CA THR A 174 -15.72 13.65 -4.40
C THR A 174 -15.60 15.17 -4.35
N ALA A 175 -16.63 15.86 -3.87
CA ALA A 175 -16.63 17.33 -3.79
C ALA A 175 -15.58 17.89 -2.81
N LYS A 176 -15.17 17.10 -1.83
CA LYS A 176 -14.19 17.49 -0.81
C LYS A 176 -12.75 17.35 -1.30
N TRP A 177 -12.42 16.27 -1.99
CA TRP A 177 -11.04 15.93 -2.31
C TRP A 177 -10.60 16.38 -3.70
N THR A 178 -11.37 16.05 -4.71
CA THR A 178 -11.01 16.32 -6.10
C THR A 178 -11.89 17.39 -6.75
N GLY A 179 -13.12 17.53 -6.27
CA GLY A 179 -14.22 18.08 -7.04
C GLY A 179 -14.72 17.07 -8.08
N PRO A 180 -15.98 17.17 -8.51
CA PRO A 180 -16.54 16.22 -9.48
C PRO A 180 -15.88 16.35 -10.86
N ILE A 181 -15.43 17.54 -11.23
CA ILE A 181 -14.71 17.82 -12.48
C ILE A 181 -13.49 18.68 -12.17
N LYS A 182 -12.33 18.29 -12.70
CA LYS A 182 -11.09 19.04 -12.59
C LYS A 182 -10.45 19.20 -13.97
N GLN A 183 -9.99 20.39 -14.26
CA GLN A 183 -9.27 20.64 -15.52
C GLN A 183 -7.79 20.37 -15.40
N ILE A 184 -7.26 19.55 -16.33
CA ILE A 184 -5.84 19.25 -16.48
C ILE A 184 -5.48 19.41 -17.97
N ASP A 185 -4.54 20.26 -18.27
CA ASP A 185 -4.10 20.60 -19.65
C ASP A 185 -5.24 20.98 -20.61
N GLY A 186 -6.30 21.58 -20.08
CA GLY A 186 -7.47 22.00 -20.84
C GLY A 186 -8.54 20.93 -21.06
N TYR A 187 -8.34 19.74 -20.49
CA TYR A 187 -9.32 18.65 -20.51
C TYR A 187 -10.11 18.56 -19.20
N ASP A 188 -11.39 18.30 -19.29
CA ASP A 188 -12.23 18.01 -18.13
C ASP A 188 -12.05 16.54 -17.72
N ILE A 189 -11.62 16.33 -16.47
CA ILE A 189 -11.47 15.02 -15.87
C ILE A 189 -12.57 14.83 -14.84
N THR A 190 -13.40 13.84 -15.01
CA THR A 190 -14.46 13.49 -14.05
C THR A 190 -13.92 12.49 -13.04
N TYR A 191 -14.07 12.83 -11.75
CA TYR A 191 -13.61 12.03 -10.63
C TYR A 191 -14.79 11.50 -9.81
N PHE A 192 -14.56 10.35 -9.19
CA PHE A 192 -15.35 9.85 -8.08
C PHE A 192 -14.44 9.47 -6.92
N ALA A 193 -14.79 9.90 -5.73
CA ALA A 193 -14.03 9.57 -4.52
C ALA A 193 -14.98 9.28 -3.35
N PHE A 194 -14.59 8.38 -2.47
CA PHE A 194 -15.30 8.17 -1.22
C PHE A 194 -14.36 7.91 -0.04
N ASP A 195 -14.85 8.24 1.15
CA ASP A 195 -14.23 7.92 2.43
C ASP A 195 -15.06 6.85 3.14
N PHE A 196 -14.39 6.01 3.93
CA PHE A 196 -15.08 5.23 4.95
C PHE A 196 -15.42 6.15 6.13
N GLY A 197 -16.69 6.31 6.44
CA GLY A 197 -17.17 7.29 7.44
C GLY A 197 -18.22 6.73 8.38
N PRO A 198 -18.77 7.50 9.32
CA PRO A 198 -18.58 8.92 9.55
C PRO A 198 -17.28 9.30 10.23
N LYS A 199 -17.10 10.61 10.47
CA LYS A 199 -15.91 11.12 11.16
C LYS A 199 -15.75 10.54 12.57
N PRO A 200 -14.48 10.27 13.00
CA PRO A 200 -13.27 10.35 12.18
C PRO A 200 -13.27 9.21 11.15
N TYR A 201 -13.04 9.52 9.89
CA TYR A 201 -13.01 8.51 8.83
C TYR A 201 -12.06 7.38 9.21
N ASN A 202 -12.54 6.15 9.16
CA ASN A 202 -11.78 4.98 9.61
C ASN A 202 -11.83 3.85 8.58
N THR A 203 -10.93 3.91 7.62
CA THR A 203 -10.76 2.87 6.59
C THR A 203 -10.48 1.50 7.20
N GLY A 204 -9.79 1.47 8.36
CA GLY A 204 -9.54 0.23 9.09
C GLY A 204 -10.83 -0.48 9.49
N ASN A 205 -11.82 0.25 10.01
CA ASN A 205 -13.13 -0.33 10.34
C ASN A 205 -13.86 -0.79 9.08
N GLY A 206 -13.89 0.02 8.02
CA GLY A 206 -14.50 -0.36 6.75
C GLY A 206 -13.87 -1.61 6.15
N MET A 207 -12.53 -1.75 6.24
CA MET A 207 -11.87 -2.98 5.77
C MET A 207 -12.17 -4.20 6.65
N ARG A 208 -12.45 -4.04 7.95
CA ARG A 208 -12.93 -5.14 8.80
C ARG A 208 -14.32 -5.60 8.36
N ASP A 209 -15.25 -4.66 8.15
CA ASP A 209 -16.59 -4.98 7.67
C ASP A 209 -16.53 -5.73 6.33
N ILE A 210 -15.66 -5.30 5.39
CA ILE A 210 -15.47 -5.97 4.10
C ILE A 210 -14.77 -7.33 4.27
N ALA A 211 -13.80 -7.46 5.19
CA ALA A 211 -13.14 -8.74 5.46
C ALA A 211 -14.12 -9.76 6.06
N ASP A 212 -14.94 -9.32 7.02
CA ASP A 212 -16.00 -10.15 7.62
C ASP A 212 -17.02 -10.60 6.55
N TYR A 213 -17.35 -9.70 5.62
CA TYR A 213 -18.18 -10.05 4.47
C TYR A 213 -17.48 -11.07 3.55
N ALA A 214 -16.20 -10.89 3.24
CA ALA A 214 -15.44 -11.83 2.41
C ALA A 214 -15.35 -13.23 3.03
N GLU A 215 -15.16 -13.31 4.35
CA GLU A 215 -15.16 -14.57 5.10
C GLU A 215 -16.53 -15.25 5.02
N GLN A 216 -17.62 -14.49 5.17
CA GLN A 216 -18.99 -14.99 5.02
C GLN A 216 -19.28 -15.51 3.61
N GLN A 217 -18.62 -14.96 2.58
CA GLN A 217 -18.75 -15.47 1.21
C GLN A 217 -17.96 -16.76 0.99
N GLY A 218 -16.89 -17.03 1.76
CA GLY A 218 -16.08 -18.24 1.66
C GLY A 218 -14.59 -18.03 1.43
N VAL A 219 -14.09 -16.81 1.61
CA VAL A 219 -12.64 -16.57 1.67
C VAL A 219 -12.13 -17.07 3.01
N ASP A 220 -11.09 -17.93 3.00
CA ASP A 220 -10.44 -18.37 4.23
C ASP A 220 -9.49 -17.28 4.75
N ILE A 221 -9.82 -16.64 5.86
CA ILE A 221 -8.99 -15.59 6.47
C ILE A 221 -8.26 -16.11 7.70
N PHE A 222 -6.95 -15.98 7.71
CA PHE A 222 -6.08 -16.38 8.80
C PHE A 222 -5.52 -15.15 9.50
N TYR A 223 -6.09 -14.78 10.63
CA TYR A 223 -5.61 -13.71 11.49
C TYR A 223 -4.51 -14.18 12.44
N SER A 224 -3.67 -13.25 12.90
CA SER A 224 -2.47 -13.54 13.73
C SER A 224 -1.56 -14.59 13.08
N THR A 225 -1.43 -14.53 11.76
CA THR A 225 -0.76 -15.52 10.94
C THR A 225 0.21 -14.79 9.98
N PRO A 226 1.37 -14.33 10.47
CA PRO A 226 2.36 -13.67 9.64
C PRO A 226 2.94 -14.62 8.58
N ALA A 227 3.03 -14.14 7.35
CA ALA A 227 3.79 -14.84 6.32
C ALA A 227 5.28 -14.74 6.65
N ALA A 228 5.96 -15.89 6.71
CA ALA A 228 7.37 -15.99 7.10
C ALA A 228 8.29 -16.17 5.88
N GLN A 229 7.91 -17.02 4.92
CA GLN A 229 8.77 -17.34 3.79
C GLN A 229 7.96 -17.70 2.54
N LEU A 230 8.45 -17.27 1.37
CA LEU A 230 7.94 -17.74 0.08
C LEU A 230 8.56 -19.11 -0.27
N VAL A 231 7.73 -20.03 -0.74
CA VAL A 231 8.18 -21.29 -1.32
C VAL A 231 8.36 -21.11 -2.82
N GLN A 232 9.54 -21.45 -3.32
CA GLN A 232 9.88 -21.33 -4.74
C GLN A 232 10.33 -22.68 -5.26
N ASN A 233 9.95 -23.01 -6.49
CA ASN A 233 10.50 -24.16 -7.21
C ASN A 233 11.89 -23.86 -7.78
N ASP A 234 12.54 -24.87 -8.38
CA ASP A 234 13.88 -24.75 -9.00
C ASP A 234 13.94 -23.71 -10.12
N GLY A 235 12.82 -23.37 -10.75
CA GLY A 235 12.70 -22.33 -11.76
C GLY A 235 12.47 -20.92 -11.18
N GLY A 236 12.43 -20.79 -9.85
CA GLY A 236 12.21 -19.51 -9.15
C GLY A 236 10.74 -19.06 -9.08
N ALA A 237 9.80 -19.82 -9.64
CA ALA A 237 8.38 -19.51 -9.51
C ALA A 237 7.89 -19.74 -8.07
N VAL A 238 7.11 -18.79 -7.55
CA VAL A 238 6.48 -18.91 -6.22
C VAL A 238 5.35 -19.94 -6.32
N THR A 239 5.42 -20.96 -5.47
CA THR A 239 4.45 -22.06 -5.42
C THR A 239 3.71 -22.15 -4.09
N GLY A 240 4.08 -21.31 -3.13
CA GLY A 240 3.42 -21.29 -1.83
C GLY A 240 4.01 -20.23 -0.91
N VAL A 241 3.47 -20.20 0.30
CA VAL A 241 3.96 -19.37 1.39
C VAL A 241 3.93 -20.16 2.69
N VAL A 242 5.00 -20.06 3.48
CA VAL A 242 5.03 -20.54 4.86
C VAL A 242 4.56 -19.40 5.75
N ALA A 243 3.67 -19.67 6.66
CA ALA A 243 3.14 -18.71 7.63
C ALA A 243 3.23 -19.32 9.04
N GLU A 244 3.40 -18.45 10.03
CA GLU A 244 3.41 -18.86 11.43
C GLU A 244 1.98 -18.93 11.96
N GLY A 245 1.61 -20.07 12.56
CA GLY A 245 0.33 -20.23 13.23
C GLY A 245 0.28 -19.49 14.60
N LYS A 246 -0.91 -19.45 15.21
CA LYS A 246 -1.08 -18.85 16.55
C LYS A 246 -0.28 -19.55 17.66
N ASP A 247 0.07 -20.80 17.45
CA ASP A 247 0.74 -21.65 18.43
C ASP A 247 2.22 -21.91 18.07
N GLY A 248 2.78 -21.17 17.11
CA GLY A 248 4.17 -21.26 16.64
C GLY A 248 4.32 -22.09 15.39
#